data_14c574f0ea282217acb5cd66a5d5168a
#
_entry.id   14c574f0ea282217acb5cd66a5d5168a
#
_cell.length_a   1.000
_cell.length_b   1.000
_cell.length_c   1.000
_cell.angle_alpha   90.00
_cell.angle_beta   90.00
_cell.angle_gamma   90.00
#
_symmetry.space_group_name_H-M   'P 1'
#
loop_
_entity.id
_entity.type
_entity.pdbx_description
1 polymer ?
#
loop_
_entity_poly.entity_id
_entity_poly.type
_entity_poly.pdbx_seq_one_letter_code
_entity_poly.pdbx_strand_id
1 'polypeptide(L)'
;MKKGILKTLCGLMAALMLLVFAGTPVTTQAAKLPYYIKINRQQNCVTVYALDSKGKYTKPVKAFACSVGVNNATPTGTFSIPAKYRWHTLMGGVYGQYCSRIHGGVLFHSVFYSSQDPSRLAYNSYNRLGQTASHGCVRLNVEDAKWIYENCERGQVIEIY
;
A
#
# COMPACT_ATOMS: atom_id res chain seq x y z
N MET A 1 73.51 39.17 -23.70
CA MET A 1 72.25 39.94 -23.69
C MET A 1 71.18 39.05 -24.33
N LYS A 2 70.31 38.44 -23.56
CA LYS A 2 69.01 37.83 -23.86
C LYS A 2 68.66 36.80 -22.75
N LYS A 3 68.33 37.24 -21.57
CA LYS A 3 67.69 36.42 -20.53
C LYS A 3 66.62 37.28 -19.90
N GLY A 4 65.35 37.07 -20.24
CA GLY A 4 64.33 37.81 -19.53
C GLY A 4 62.94 37.84 -20.16
N ILE A 5 62.49 36.83 -20.92
CA ILE A 5 61.10 36.81 -21.47
C ILE A 5 60.44 35.42 -21.30
N LEU A 6 60.85 34.65 -20.31
CA LEU A 6 60.23 33.32 -20.14
C LEU A 6 59.68 33.10 -18.71
N LYS A 7 59.28 34.15 -18.01
CA LYS A 7 58.71 33.99 -16.69
C LYS A 7 57.32 34.61 -16.49
N THR A 8 56.65 35.13 -17.54
CA THR A 8 55.37 35.81 -17.41
C THR A 8 54.20 35.10 -18.08
N LEU A 9 54.39 33.88 -18.64
CA LEU A 9 53.32 33.15 -19.31
C LEU A 9 52.79 31.91 -18.53
N CYS A 10 53.26 31.70 -17.31
CA CYS A 10 52.81 30.52 -16.50
C CYS A 10 51.81 30.86 -15.41
N GLY A 11 51.37 32.13 -15.31
CA GLY A 11 50.49 32.60 -14.26
C GLY A 11 49.03 32.83 -14.64
N LEU A 12 48.60 32.61 -15.90
CA LEU A 12 47.25 32.94 -16.33
C LEU A 12 46.37 31.74 -16.74
N MET A 13 46.84 30.53 -16.53
CA MET A 13 46.04 29.30 -16.90
C MET A 13 45.50 28.51 -15.68
N ALA A 14 45.68 29.02 -14.46
CA ALA A 14 45.20 28.34 -13.25
C ALA A 14 43.93 28.94 -12.63
N ALA A 15 43.28 29.91 -13.27
CA ALA A 15 42.13 30.63 -12.68
C ALA A 15 40.78 30.39 -13.40
N LEU A 16 40.65 29.35 -14.24
CA LEU A 16 39.39 29.16 -14.97
C LEU A 16 38.93 27.71 -14.97
N MET A 17 38.85 27.04 -13.78
CA MET A 17 38.10 25.79 -13.63
C MET A 17 37.58 25.60 -12.21
N LEU A 18 36.82 26.57 -11.72
CA LEU A 18 35.85 26.39 -10.63
C LEU A 18 34.45 26.66 -11.21
N LEU A 19 34.06 25.90 -12.23
CA LEU A 19 32.66 25.73 -12.58
C LEU A 19 32.03 24.97 -11.45
N VAL A 20 31.47 25.70 -10.50
CA VAL A 20 30.57 25.23 -9.47
C VAL A 20 29.43 24.48 -10.17
N PHE A 21 29.47 23.15 -10.16
CA PHE A 21 28.30 22.34 -10.37
C PHE A 21 27.35 22.63 -9.20
N ALA A 22 26.56 23.70 -9.31
CA ALA A 22 25.35 23.88 -8.55
C ALA A 22 24.39 22.78 -9.00
N GLY A 23 24.55 21.58 -8.45
CA GLY A 23 23.59 20.50 -8.61
C GLY A 23 22.25 21.03 -8.11
N THR A 24 21.31 21.27 -9.04
CA THR A 24 19.92 21.53 -8.69
C THR A 24 19.46 20.36 -7.79
N PRO A 25 18.92 20.62 -6.59
CA PRO A 25 18.36 19.54 -5.77
C PRO A 25 17.27 18.86 -6.59
N VAL A 26 17.54 17.63 -7.04
CA VAL A 26 16.53 16.77 -7.62
C VAL A 26 15.60 16.39 -6.46
N THR A 27 14.56 17.16 -6.24
CA THR A 27 13.46 16.80 -5.36
C THR A 27 12.75 15.62 -6.03
N THR A 28 13.15 14.41 -5.69
CA THR A 28 12.43 13.19 -6.02
C THR A 28 11.11 13.23 -5.25
N GLN A 29 10.08 13.80 -5.86
CA GLN A 29 8.73 13.67 -5.34
C GLN A 29 8.38 12.18 -5.41
N ALA A 30 8.19 11.54 -4.25
CA ALA A 30 7.80 10.14 -4.19
C ALA A 30 6.55 9.95 -5.04
N ALA A 31 6.62 9.03 -6.02
CA ALA A 31 5.50 8.75 -6.89
C ALA A 31 4.28 8.35 -6.04
N LYS A 32 3.14 8.98 -6.30
CA LYS A 32 1.89 8.60 -5.63
C LYS A 32 1.54 7.17 -6.00
N LEU A 33 1.22 6.36 -5.00
CA LEU A 33 0.71 5.01 -5.23
C LEU A 33 -0.60 5.05 -6.03
N PRO A 34 -0.91 4.00 -6.82
CA PRO A 34 -2.00 4.07 -7.81
C PRO A 34 -3.38 4.20 -7.19
N TYR A 35 -3.57 3.81 -5.93
CA TYR A 35 -4.89 3.71 -5.31
C TYR A 35 -4.97 4.38 -3.93
N TYR A 36 -6.21 4.58 -3.47
CA TYR A 36 -6.60 4.93 -2.11
C TYR A 36 -7.77 4.05 -1.72
N ILE A 37 -7.66 3.34 -0.57
CA ILE A 37 -8.66 2.36 -0.14
C ILE A 37 -9.50 2.99 0.98
N LYS A 38 -10.83 2.95 0.84
CA LYS A 38 -11.77 3.35 1.89
C LYS A 38 -12.56 2.17 2.40
N ILE A 39 -12.69 2.04 3.71
CA ILE A 39 -13.47 0.99 4.36
C ILE A 39 -14.59 1.66 5.17
N ASN A 40 -15.82 1.44 4.75
CA ASN A 40 -17.01 1.82 5.51
C ASN A 40 -17.40 0.66 6.41
N ARG A 41 -17.18 0.82 7.73
CA ARG A 41 -17.46 -0.23 8.71
C ARG A 41 -18.96 -0.49 8.90
N GLN A 42 -19.78 0.55 8.81
CA GLN A 42 -21.23 0.43 9.01
C GLN A 42 -21.89 -0.32 7.86
N GLN A 43 -21.40 -0.10 6.63
CA GLN A 43 -21.94 -0.72 5.43
C GLN A 43 -21.22 -2.01 5.04
N ASN A 44 -20.15 -2.41 5.76
CA ASN A 44 -19.33 -3.57 5.41
C ASN A 44 -18.87 -3.52 3.95
N CYS A 45 -18.35 -2.38 3.53
CA CYS A 45 -17.95 -2.12 2.15
C CYS A 45 -16.54 -1.55 2.07
N VAL A 46 -15.76 -2.05 1.12
CA VAL A 46 -14.46 -1.48 0.73
C VAL A 46 -14.61 -0.83 -0.63
N THR A 47 -14.19 0.42 -0.79
CA THR A 47 -14.11 1.10 -2.08
C THR A 47 -12.67 1.48 -2.37
N VAL A 48 -12.21 1.22 -3.59
CA VAL A 48 -10.88 1.58 -4.07
C VAL A 48 -11.00 2.70 -5.09
N TYR A 49 -10.24 3.76 -4.86
CA TYR A 49 -10.19 4.94 -5.72
C TYR A 49 -8.83 5.03 -6.43
N ALA A 50 -8.85 5.31 -7.72
CA ALA A 50 -7.68 5.70 -8.50
C ALA A 50 -7.56 7.23 -8.58
N LEU A 51 -6.40 7.69 -9.03
CA LEU A 51 -6.16 9.10 -9.33
C LEU A 51 -7.03 9.56 -10.51
N ASP A 52 -7.58 10.76 -10.38
CA ASP A 52 -8.19 11.49 -11.49
C ASP A 52 -7.13 12.28 -12.29
N SER A 53 -7.57 13.00 -13.32
CA SER A 53 -6.70 13.87 -14.15
C SER A 53 -6.02 15.00 -13.38
N LYS A 54 -6.51 15.31 -12.18
CA LYS A 54 -5.96 16.35 -11.28
C LYS A 54 -5.06 15.75 -10.19
N GLY A 55 -4.77 14.45 -10.25
CA GLY A 55 -3.95 13.74 -9.28
C GLY A 55 -4.60 13.56 -7.90
N LYS A 56 -5.94 13.53 -7.83
CA LYS A 56 -6.72 13.26 -6.60
C LYS A 56 -7.38 11.89 -6.68
N TYR A 57 -7.49 11.18 -5.56
CA TYR A 57 -8.16 9.87 -5.47
C TYR A 57 -9.68 10.03 -5.45
N THR A 58 -10.30 10.33 -6.60
CA THR A 58 -11.75 10.56 -6.73
C THR A 58 -12.44 9.58 -7.67
N LYS A 59 -11.69 8.81 -8.48
CA LYS A 59 -12.23 7.87 -9.45
C LYS A 59 -12.43 6.49 -8.79
N PRO A 60 -13.66 6.04 -8.47
CA PRO A 60 -13.89 4.70 -7.94
C PRO A 60 -13.59 3.66 -9.03
N VAL A 61 -12.82 2.64 -8.71
CA VAL A 61 -12.41 1.58 -9.65
C VAL A 61 -12.83 0.19 -9.19
N LYS A 62 -13.04 0.01 -7.87
CA LYS A 62 -13.52 -1.24 -7.28
C LYS A 62 -14.41 -0.95 -6.06
N ALA A 63 -15.39 -1.82 -5.84
CA ALA A 63 -16.16 -1.88 -4.61
C ALA A 63 -16.36 -3.35 -4.23
N PHE A 64 -16.15 -3.68 -2.95
CA PHE A 64 -16.19 -5.03 -2.43
C PHE A 64 -17.11 -5.11 -1.22
N ALA A 65 -17.97 -6.11 -1.13
CA ALA A 65 -18.59 -6.49 0.13
C ALA A 65 -17.53 -7.11 1.05
N CYS A 66 -17.50 -6.69 2.30
CA CYS A 66 -16.56 -7.22 3.28
C CYS A 66 -17.26 -7.60 4.59
N SER A 67 -16.53 -8.23 5.51
CA SER A 67 -16.95 -8.34 6.91
C SER A 67 -15.93 -7.67 7.80
N VAL A 68 -16.37 -6.69 8.59
CA VAL A 68 -15.55 -6.02 9.59
C VAL A 68 -15.75 -6.62 10.98
N GLY A 69 -14.99 -6.14 11.97
CA GLY A 69 -15.00 -6.62 13.34
C GLY A 69 -16.28 -6.31 14.10
N VAL A 70 -16.80 -7.28 14.86
CA VAL A 70 -17.87 -7.07 15.86
C VAL A 70 -17.40 -6.09 16.94
N ASN A 71 -18.33 -5.43 17.61
CA ASN A 71 -18.02 -4.52 18.73
C ASN A 71 -16.97 -3.45 18.38
N ASN A 72 -16.99 -2.94 17.16
CA ASN A 72 -16.03 -1.96 16.65
C ASN A 72 -14.55 -2.41 16.69
N ALA A 73 -14.28 -3.71 16.68
CA ALA A 73 -12.92 -4.25 16.74
C ALA A 73 -12.05 -3.91 15.50
N THR A 74 -12.65 -3.52 14.37
CA THR A 74 -11.91 -2.91 13.26
C THR A 74 -11.66 -1.43 13.60
N PRO A 75 -10.41 -0.98 13.76
CA PRO A 75 -10.10 0.40 14.16
C PRO A 75 -10.49 1.40 13.06
N THR A 76 -10.87 2.62 13.46
CA THR A 76 -11.00 3.76 12.54
C THR A 76 -9.69 4.53 12.44
N GLY A 77 -9.49 5.23 11.33
CA GLY A 77 -8.31 6.06 11.10
C GLY A 77 -7.69 5.85 9.72
N THR A 78 -6.51 6.45 9.54
CA THR A 78 -5.72 6.33 8.31
C THR A 78 -4.51 5.45 8.58
N PHE A 79 -4.35 4.44 7.76
CA PHE A 79 -3.30 3.42 7.85
C PHE A 79 -2.61 3.26 6.48
N SER A 80 -1.60 2.39 6.43
CA SER A 80 -0.99 1.96 5.17
C SER A 80 -0.65 0.48 5.24
N ILE A 81 -0.52 -0.19 4.09
CA ILE A 81 -0.15 -1.61 4.01
C ILE A 81 1.35 -1.78 4.34
N PRO A 82 1.75 -2.28 5.53
CA PRO A 82 3.17 -2.47 5.86
C PRO A 82 3.71 -3.82 5.36
N ALA A 83 2.86 -4.83 5.21
CA ALA A 83 3.26 -6.19 4.87
C ALA A 83 2.13 -6.95 4.16
N LYS A 84 2.52 -7.96 3.37
CA LYS A 84 1.62 -8.83 2.62
C LYS A 84 2.07 -10.28 2.76
N TYR A 85 1.11 -11.22 2.84
CA TYR A 85 1.36 -12.64 3.02
C TYR A 85 0.47 -13.44 2.08
N ARG A 86 1.00 -14.41 1.36
CA ARG A 86 0.20 -15.31 0.52
C ARG A 86 -0.79 -16.11 1.37
N TRP A 87 -0.36 -16.56 2.54
CA TRP A 87 -1.13 -17.23 3.57
C TRP A 87 -0.79 -16.64 4.94
N HIS A 88 -1.77 -16.57 5.81
CA HIS A 88 -1.58 -16.16 7.20
C HIS A 88 -2.49 -16.95 8.12
N THR A 89 -1.95 -17.43 9.24
CA THR A 89 -2.74 -18.06 10.30
C THR A 89 -3.60 -17.00 10.97
N LEU A 90 -4.89 -17.30 11.12
CA LEU A 90 -5.87 -16.44 11.74
C LEU A 90 -6.30 -17.01 13.09
N MET A 91 -7.05 -16.21 13.87
CA MET A 91 -7.63 -16.66 15.12
C MET A 91 -8.50 -17.92 14.90
N GLY A 92 -8.37 -18.89 15.80
CA GLY A 92 -9.08 -20.17 15.71
C GLY A 92 -8.38 -21.24 14.87
N GLY A 93 -7.09 -21.02 14.51
CA GLY A 93 -6.30 -22.02 13.79
C GLY A 93 -6.67 -22.21 12.33
N VAL A 94 -7.44 -21.28 11.76
CA VAL A 94 -7.79 -21.24 10.34
C VAL A 94 -6.84 -20.33 9.57
N TYR A 95 -6.92 -20.34 8.24
CA TYR A 95 -6.02 -19.59 7.38
C TYR A 95 -6.78 -18.61 6.48
N GLY A 96 -6.21 -17.43 6.29
CA GLY A 96 -6.57 -16.49 5.23
C GLY A 96 -5.57 -16.57 4.09
N GLN A 97 -6.05 -16.39 2.88
CA GLN A 97 -5.24 -16.28 1.67
C GLN A 97 -5.21 -14.82 1.21
N TYR A 98 -4.15 -14.40 0.50
CA TYR A 98 -4.00 -13.05 -0.02
C TYR A 98 -4.13 -11.96 1.07
N CYS A 99 -3.40 -12.13 2.16
CA CYS A 99 -3.46 -11.25 3.30
C CYS A 99 -2.63 -9.98 3.09
N SER A 100 -3.24 -8.82 3.32
CA SER A 100 -2.57 -7.52 3.36
C SER A 100 -2.79 -6.89 4.72
N ARG A 101 -1.71 -6.63 5.47
CA ARG A 101 -1.80 -6.05 6.82
C ARG A 101 -2.29 -4.60 6.73
N ILE A 102 -3.13 -4.21 7.66
CA ILE A 102 -3.61 -2.84 7.81
C ILE A 102 -2.92 -2.20 9.01
N HIS A 103 -3.12 -2.78 10.21
CA HIS A 103 -2.57 -2.27 11.47
C HIS A 103 -2.53 -3.39 12.50
N GLY A 104 -1.42 -3.50 13.27
CA GLY A 104 -1.29 -4.54 14.30
C GLY A 104 -1.63 -5.94 13.75
N GLY A 105 -2.62 -6.60 14.34
CA GLY A 105 -3.15 -7.90 13.89
C GLY A 105 -4.27 -7.81 12.85
N VAL A 106 -4.70 -6.61 12.46
CA VAL A 106 -5.80 -6.39 11.50
C VAL A 106 -5.29 -6.51 10.07
N LEU A 107 -5.95 -7.35 9.28
CA LEU A 107 -5.59 -7.68 7.90
C LEU A 107 -6.81 -7.55 6.98
N PHE A 108 -6.60 -7.21 5.71
CA PHE A 108 -7.42 -7.75 4.63
C PHE A 108 -7.05 -9.22 4.45
N HIS A 109 -8.01 -10.09 4.28
CA HIS A 109 -7.80 -11.49 3.94
C HIS A 109 -9.06 -12.11 3.31
N SER A 110 -8.87 -13.23 2.62
CA SER A 110 -9.98 -14.01 2.07
C SER A 110 -10.87 -14.60 3.18
N VAL A 111 -12.05 -15.12 2.81
CA VAL A 111 -12.76 -16.12 3.61
C VAL A 111 -11.82 -17.27 4.02
N PHE A 112 -12.24 -18.10 4.96
CA PHE A 112 -11.36 -19.05 5.64
C PHE A 112 -11.01 -20.30 4.86
N TYR A 113 -9.84 -20.84 5.17
CA TYR A 113 -9.38 -22.17 4.78
C TYR A 113 -9.02 -22.97 6.04
N SER A 114 -9.24 -24.29 6.01
CA SER A 114 -8.81 -25.18 7.11
C SER A 114 -7.32 -25.48 7.09
N SER A 115 -6.63 -25.25 5.98
CA SER A 115 -5.17 -25.35 5.83
C SER A 115 -4.70 -24.37 4.73
N GLN A 116 -3.38 -24.25 4.53
CA GLN A 116 -2.77 -23.44 3.47
C GLN A 116 -2.87 -24.14 2.09
N ASP A 117 -4.04 -24.64 1.76
CA ASP A 117 -4.35 -25.35 0.51
C ASP A 117 -5.61 -24.76 -0.09
N PRO A 118 -5.58 -24.31 -1.37
CA PRO A 118 -6.76 -23.74 -2.06
C PRO A 118 -7.96 -24.69 -2.12
N SER A 119 -7.75 -26.00 -2.09
CA SER A 119 -8.85 -26.99 -2.08
C SER A 119 -9.57 -27.08 -0.72
N ARG A 120 -9.01 -26.50 0.33
CA ARG A 120 -9.52 -26.55 1.71
C ARG A 120 -10.33 -25.32 2.13
N LEU A 121 -11.00 -24.69 1.16
CA LEU A 121 -11.85 -23.53 1.38
C LEU A 121 -13.09 -23.90 2.23
N ALA A 122 -13.32 -23.15 3.29
CA ALA A 122 -14.54 -23.27 4.08
C ALA A 122 -15.68 -22.46 3.44
N TYR A 123 -16.42 -23.07 2.53
CA TYR A 123 -17.46 -22.41 1.73
C TYR A 123 -18.53 -21.70 2.58
N ASN A 124 -18.88 -22.25 3.74
CA ASN A 124 -19.84 -21.63 4.66
C ASN A 124 -19.37 -20.27 5.21
N SER A 125 -18.08 -19.95 5.14
CA SER A 125 -17.55 -18.65 5.56
C SER A 125 -18.00 -17.49 4.65
N TYR A 126 -18.45 -17.78 3.43
CA TYR A 126 -19.05 -16.80 2.52
C TYR A 126 -20.39 -16.26 3.04
N ASN A 127 -21.17 -17.05 3.79
CA ASN A 127 -22.48 -16.65 4.33
C ASN A 127 -22.42 -15.45 5.28
N ARG A 128 -21.23 -15.06 5.73
CA ARG A 128 -21.02 -13.94 6.64
C ARG A 128 -20.45 -12.69 5.94
N LEU A 129 -20.21 -12.73 4.63
CA LEU A 129 -19.77 -11.54 3.88
C LEU A 129 -20.90 -10.51 3.80
N GLY A 130 -20.53 -9.23 3.86
CA GLY A 130 -21.49 -8.12 3.95
C GLY A 130 -22.05 -7.88 5.35
N GLN A 131 -21.60 -8.64 6.36
CA GLN A 131 -22.04 -8.53 7.76
C GLN A 131 -20.86 -8.24 8.67
N THR A 132 -21.10 -7.53 9.76
CA THR A 132 -20.13 -7.38 10.86
C THR A 132 -19.95 -8.73 11.56
N ALA A 133 -18.83 -9.42 11.36
CA ALA A 133 -18.66 -10.82 11.77
C ALA A 133 -17.22 -11.25 12.05
N SER A 134 -16.23 -10.35 11.99
CA SER A 134 -14.82 -10.69 12.28
C SER A 134 -14.40 -10.28 13.69
N HIS A 135 -13.16 -10.61 14.07
CA HIS A 135 -12.55 -10.15 15.32
C HIS A 135 -11.67 -8.90 15.12
N GLY A 136 -11.86 -8.16 14.00
CA GLY A 136 -11.15 -6.95 13.68
C GLY A 136 -10.63 -6.91 12.23
N CYS A 137 -10.30 -8.05 11.64
CA CYS A 137 -9.87 -8.11 10.24
C CYS A 137 -11.00 -7.72 9.26
N VAL A 138 -10.61 -7.30 8.07
CA VAL A 138 -11.51 -7.02 6.95
C VAL A 138 -11.51 -8.25 6.04
N ARG A 139 -12.55 -9.08 6.20
CA ARG A 139 -12.72 -10.32 5.44
C ARG A 139 -13.37 -10.03 4.11
N LEU A 140 -12.84 -10.62 3.05
CA LEU A 140 -13.30 -10.49 1.67
C LEU A 140 -13.57 -11.87 1.07
N ASN A 141 -14.22 -11.94 -0.08
CA ASN A 141 -14.15 -13.14 -0.89
C ASN A 141 -12.72 -13.36 -1.41
N VAL A 142 -12.43 -14.50 -1.99
CA VAL A 142 -11.06 -14.86 -2.42
C VAL A 142 -10.56 -13.93 -3.52
N GLU A 143 -11.39 -13.63 -4.51
CA GLU A 143 -11.01 -12.82 -5.66
C GLU A 143 -10.74 -11.34 -5.29
N ASP A 144 -11.55 -10.77 -4.39
CA ASP A 144 -11.37 -9.40 -3.94
C ASP A 144 -10.14 -9.25 -3.05
N ALA A 145 -9.89 -10.24 -2.16
CA ALA A 145 -8.66 -10.30 -1.37
C ALA A 145 -7.42 -10.42 -2.26
N LYS A 146 -7.50 -11.27 -3.30
CA LYS A 146 -6.46 -11.43 -4.32
C LYS A 146 -6.21 -10.13 -5.07
N TRP A 147 -7.27 -9.45 -5.48
CA TRP A 147 -7.16 -8.18 -6.20
C TRP A 147 -6.40 -7.13 -5.38
N ILE A 148 -6.75 -6.94 -4.10
CA ILE A 148 -6.01 -6.02 -3.19
C ILE A 148 -4.56 -6.48 -3.04
N TYR A 149 -4.35 -7.77 -2.83
CA TYR A 149 -3.02 -8.34 -2.66
C TYR A 149 -2.12 -8.11 -3.89
N GLU A 150 -2.63 -8.21 -5.10
CA GLU A 150 -1.85 -8.10 -6.33
C GLU A 150 -1.67 -6.63 -6.79
N ASN A 151 -2.67 -5.77 -6.57
CA ASN A 151 -2.71 -4.43 -7.13
C ASN A 151 -2.39 -3.31 -6.14
N CYS A 152 -2.49 -3.55 -4.83
CA CYS A 152 -2.21 -2.56 -3.80
C CYS A 152 -0.87 -2.87 -3.13
N GLU A 153 0.13 -2.02 -3.33
CA GLU A 153 1.49 -2.23 -2.84
C GLU A 153 1.65 -1.86 -1.36
N ARG A 154 2.83 -2.16 -0.79
CA ARG A 154 3.21 -1.66 0.53
C ARG A 154 3.23 -0.14 0.50
N GLY A 155 2.77 0.48 1.58
CA GLY A 155 2.59 1.92 1.66
C GLY A 155 1.23 2.41 1.15
N GLN A 156 0.43 1.56 0.48
CA GLN A 156 -0.89 1.93 0.00
C GLN A 156 -1.78 2.44 1.13
N VAL A 157 -2.34 3.64 0.98
CA VAL A 157 -3.13 4.30 2.02
C VAL A 157 -4.50 3.65 2.14
N ILE A 158 -4.94 3.48 3.39
CA ILE A 158 -6.23 2.90 3.78
C ILE A 158 -6.88 3.84 4.78
N GLU A 159 -8.11 4.28 4.52
CA GLU A 159 -8.96 5.02 5.45
C GLU A 159 -10.10 4.13 5.92
N ILE A 160 -10.30 4.03 7.24
CA ILE A 160 -11.38 3.26 7.87
C ILE A 160 -12.27 4.20 8.67
N TYR A 161 -13.57 4.23 8.41
CA TYR A 161 -14.57 5.13 9.04
C TYR A 161 -15.90 4.42 9.32
#